data_282481fb80cba0624a49b49d5fb28e16
#
_entry.id   282481fb80cba0624a49b49d5fb28e16
#
_cell.length_a   1.000
_cell.length_b   1.000
_cell.length_c   1.000
_cell.angle_alpha   90.00
_cell.angle_beta   90.00
_cell.angle_gamma   90.00
#
_symmetry.space_group_name_H-M   'P 1'
#
loop_
_entity.id
_entity.type
_entity.pdbx_description
1 polymer ?
#
loop_
_entity_poly.entity_id
_entity_poly.type
_entity_poly.pdbx_seq_one_letter_code
_entity_poly.pdbx_strand_id
1 'polypeptide(L)'
;FIHMAQKNIPEQVLAEDKIDPVLNTKFEFYDNLTHSKAYQLKFHNMTHSYFSTLGILFQPRDERQDKTDSKIMESYRLVSQYALHFLDAFLKDDPIALKFLNNDPSQNGIERDVLDYQAKEPQEKGFGFNDFNELAAEQNYGNLNALYKSLLKEHPTLELPEGKLNNLGLQLVFNPKTSEHGINVFLLATTLYPNSSNLFDSLAEAYLFLGETDKAIMSFKKSLDLNPQNQNAIDRLEQLRK
;
A
#
# COMPACT_ATOMS: atom_id res chain seq x y z
N PHE A 1 9.67 -3.88 -7.85
CA PHE A 1 9.65 -2.42 -8.02
C PHE A 1 11.02 -1.90 -8.46
N ILE A 2 11.06 -0.98 -9.39
CA ILE A 2 12.28 -0.28 -9.79
C ILE A 2 12.04 1.23 -9.75
N HIS A 3 12.91 1.94 -9.03
CA HIS A 3 12.92 3.40 -8.94
C HIS A 3 14.18 3.95 -9.62
N MET A 4 13.99 4.81 -10.59
CA MET A 4 15.07 5.50 -11.28
C MET A 4 15.02 6.98 -10.98
N ALA A 5 16.10 7.52 -10.45
CA ALA A 5 16.20 8.91 -10.01
C ALA A 5 17.32 9.65 -10.74
N GLN A 6 17.17 10.97 -10.80
CA GLN A 6 18.22 11.87 -11.31
C GLN A 6 19.37 12.02 -10.29
N LYS A 7 20.47 12.64 -10.71
CA LYS A 7 21.52 13.11 -9.82
C LYS A 7 20.96 14.04 -8.73
N ASN A 8 21.68 14.17 -7.64
CA ASN A 8 21.35 15.15 -6.61
C ASN A 8 21.28 16.56 -7.19
N ILE A 9 20.26 17.30 -6.81
CA ILE A 9 20.14 18.71 -7.11
C ILE A 9 21.20 19.45 -6.28
N PRO A 10 22.02 20.37 -6.86
CA PRO A 10 23.00 21.13 -6.10
C PRO A 10 22.36 21.93 -4.96
N GLU A 11 23.03 22.01 -3.81
CA GLU A 11 22.50 22.70 -2.62
C GLU A 11 22.14 24.18 -2.90
N GLN A 12 22.94 24.84 -3.71
CA GLN A 12 22.65 26.21 -4.12
C GLN A 12 21.31 26.32 -4.84
N VAL A 13 21.02 25.41 -5.79
CA VAL A 13 19.76 25.38 -6.52
C VAL A 13 18.59 25.04 -5.60
N LEU A 14 18.76 24.10 -4.67
CA LEU A 14 17.74 23.79 -3.67
C LEU A 14 17.39 25.02 -2.83
N ALA A 15 18.42 25.79 -2.42
CA ALA A 15 18.22 27.02 -1.63
C ALA A 15 17.52 28.13 -2.44
N GLU A 16 17.92 28.35 -3.70
CA GLU A 16 17.32 29.33 -4.60
C GLU A 16 15.85 29.01 -4.90
N ASP A 17 15.55 27.73 -5.17
CA ASP A 17 14.20 27.24 -5.49
C ASP A 17 13.35 26.95 -4.24
N LYS A 18 13.89 27.11 -3.03
CA LYS A 18 13.24 26.78 -1.74
C LYS A 18 12.76 25.34 -1.66
N ILE A 19 13.55 24.41 -2.20
CA ILE A 19 13.27 22.98 -2.19
C ILE A 19 13.95 22.36 -0.95
N ASP A 20 13.23 21.46 -0.27
CA ASP A 20 13.78 20.76 0.89
C ASP A 20 14.95 19.84 0.46
N PRO A 21 16.17 20.03 1.01
CA PRO A 21 17.33 19.17 0.71
C PRO A 21 17.10 17.67 0.94
N VAL A 22 16.16 17.31 1.81
CA VAL A 22 15.81 15.90 2.07
C VAL A 22 15.32 15.17 0.81
N LEU A 23 14.79 15.88 -0.17
CA LEU A 23 14.32 15.31 -1.44
C LEU A 23 15.46 14.71 -2.30
N ASN A 24 16.71 15.06 -2.00
CA ASN A 24 17.86 14.41 -2.64
C ASN A 24 18.15 12.99 -2.10
N THR A 25 17.69 12.67 -0.90
CA THR A 25 18.11 11.47 -0.17
C THR A 25 16.96 10.61 0.30
N LYS A 26 15.77 11.19 0.47
CA LYS A 26 14.59 10.48 0.97
C LYS A 26 13.70 10.03 -0.19
N PHE A 27 13.52 8.73 -0.29
CA PHE A 27 12.69 8.09 -1.33
C PHE A 27 11.59 7.27 -0.67
N GLU A 28 10.63 7.95 -0.04
CA GLU A 28 9.61 7.37 0.85
C GLU A 28 8.95 6.12 0.28
N PHE A 29 8.62 6.12 -1.02
CA PHE A 29 7.99 4.97 -1.63
C PHE A 29 8.93 3.76 -1.66
N TYR A 30 10.19 3.94 -2.06
CA TYR A 30 11.20 2.87 -2.00
C TYR A 30 11.48 2.46 -0.56
N ASP A 31 11.63 3.43 0.35
CA ASP A 31 12.01 3.20 1.75
C ASP A 31 10.94 2.37 2.49
N ASN A 32 9.66 2.61 2.21
CA ASN A 32 8.53 1.93 2.83
C ASN A 32 8.13 0.59 2.17
N LEU A 33 8.72 0.22 1.02
CA LEU A 33 8.50 -1.09 0.43
C LEU A 33 9.22 -2.16 1.25
N THR A 34 8.47 -3.04 1.92
CA THR A 34 9.03 -4.10 2.78
C THR A 34 8.85 -5.49 2.19
N HIS A 35 7.74 -5.75 1.50
CA HIS A 35 7.34 -7.08 1.04
C HIS A 35 7.50 -7.28 -0.47
N SER A 36 8.26 -6.41 -1.12
CA SER A 36 8.53 -6.52 -2.55
C SER A 36 10.01 -6.35 -2.81
N LYS A 37 10.56 -7.15 -3.72
CA LYS A 37 11.90 -6.88 -4.23
C LYS A 37 11.92 -5.51 -4.88
N ALA A 38 12.88 -4.67 -4.48
CA ALA A 38 12.95 -3.30 -4.94
C ALA A 38 14.38 -2.91 -5.31
N TYR A 39 14.50 -2.15 -6.39
CA TYR A 39 15.75 -1.58 -6.89
C TYR A 39 15.64 -0.07 -6.90
N GLN A 40 16.71 0.60 -6.50
CA GLN A 40 16.87 2.04 -6.62
C GLN A 40 18.14 2.36 -7.38
N LEU A 41 18.01 3.18 -8.41
CA LEU A 41 19.06 3.60 -9.32
C LEU A 41 19.08 5.11 -9.39
N LYS A 42 20.19 5.74 -9.02
CA LYS A 42 20.38 7.19 -9.13
C LYS A 42 21.45 7.49 -10.16
N PHE A 43 21.07 8.08 -11.27
CA PHE A 43 21.95 8.37 -12.40
C PHE A 43 22.62 9.74 -12.24
N HIS A 44 23.95 9.76 -12.13
CA HIS A 44 24.72 10.97 -11.85
C HIS A 44 24.79 11.95 -13.04
N ASN A 45 24.63 11.43 -14.25
CA ASN A 45 24.66 12.25 -15.48
C ASN A 45 23.26 12.63 -16.00
N MET A 46 22.22 12.41 -15.19
CA MET A 46 20.83 12.67 -15.59
C MET A 46 20.23 13.80 -14.74
N THR A 47 19.47 14.66 -15.35
CA THR A 47 18.49 15.56 -14.72
C THR A 47 17.09 15.09 -15.08
N HIS A 48 16.06 15.66 -14.46
CA HIS A 48 14.67 15.25 -14.69
C HIS A 48 14.28 15.19 -16.18
N SER A 49 14.69 16.18 -16.97
CA SER A 49 14.38 16.27 -18.40
C SER A 49 15.01 15.16 -19.25
N TYR A 50 16.13 14.57 -18.80
CA TYR A 50 16.86 13.53 -19.55
C TYR A 50 16.30 12.12 -19.39
N PHE A 51 15.30 11.89 -18.54
CA PHE A 51 14.52 10.66 -18.54
C PHE A 51 13.56 10.55 -19.74
N SER A 52 13.52 11.58 -20.58
CA SER A 52 12.80 11.62 -21.84
C SER A 52 13.71 12.14 -22.95
N THR A 53 13.29 11.99 -24.21
CA THR A 53 13.99 12.56 -25.38
C THR A 53 13.96 14.09 -25.42
N LEU A 54 13.11 14.73 -24.61
CA LEU A 54 12.97 16.19 -24.57
C LEU A 54 14.27 16.89 -24.17
N GLY A 55 15.03 16.33 -23.22
CA GLY A 55 16.32 16.89 -22.80
C GLY A 55 17.34 16.93 -23.93
N ILE A 56 17.30 15.97 -24.85
CA ILE A 56 18.20 15.90 -26.01
C ILE A 56 17.75 16.86 -27.13
N LEU A 57 16.43 16.90 -27.40
CA LEU A 57 15.86 17.72 -28.47
C LEU A 57 15.85 19.20 -28.13
N PHE A 58 15.83 19.57 -26.86
CA PHE A 58 15.71 20.95 -26.38
C PHE A 58 16.88 21.39 -25.49
N GLN A 59 18.08 20.86 -25.74
CA GLN A 59 19.34 21.15 -25.05
C GLN A 59 19.58 22.61 -24.63
N PRO A 60 19.28 23.63 -25.46
CA PRO A 60 19.56 25.01 -25.08
C PRO A 60 18.79 25.54 -23.88
N ARG A 61 17.88 24.76 -23.32
CA ARG A 61 17.00 25.20 -22.23
C ARG A 61 17.45 24.77 -20.80
N ASP A 62 18.41 23.85 -20.68
CA ASP A 62 18.93 23.46 -19.36
C ASP A 62 20.26 24.14 -19.07
N GLU A 63 20.20 25.37 -18.57
CA GLU A 63 21.37 26.19 -18.19
C GLU A 63 22.19 25.51 -17.03
N ARG A 64 21.63 24.50 -16.39
CA ARG A 64 22.28 23.76 -15.30
C ARG A 64 23.00 22.49 -15.76
N GLN A 65 23.12 22.29 -17.05
CA GLN A 65 23.78 21.11 -17.61
C GLN A 65 25.30 21.22 -17.42
N ASP A 66 25.85 20.30 -16.64
CA ASP A 66 27.28 20.18 -16.33
C ASP A 66 27.94 18.96 -16.99
N LYS A 67 27.22 18.23 -17.85
CA LYS A 67 27.66 16.99 -18.49
C LYS A 67 27.62 17.10 -20.01
N THR A 68 28.48 16.29 -20.66
CA THR A 68 28.49 16.19 -22.11
C THR A 68 27.32 15.34 -22.62
N ASP A 69 26.87 15.59 -23.84
CA ASP A 69 25.83 14.81 -24.52
C ASP A 69 26.14 13.32 -24.52
N SER A 70 27.41 12.95 -24.71
CA SER A 70 27.84 11.55 -24.69
C SER A 70 27.54 10.86 -23.35
N LYS A 71 27.83 11.53 -22.22
CA LYS A 71 27.56 11.00 -20.89
C LYS A 71 26.04 10.92 -20.59
N ILE A 72 25.29 11.89 -21.07
CA ILE A 72 23.81 11.89 -20.95
C ILE A 72 23.23 10.73 -21.77
N MET A 73 23.66 10.56 -23.00
CA MET A 73 23.20 9.46 -23.88
C MET A 73 23.56 8.09 -23.34
N GLU A 74 24.73 7.94 -22.74
CA GLU A 74 25.13 6.71 -22.08
C GLU A 74 24.21 6.39 -20.90
N SER A 75 23.95 7.36 -20.03
CA SER A 75 23.04 7.19 -18.89
C SER A 75 21.62 6.89 -19.34
N TYR A 76 21.13 7.55 -20.41
CA TYR A 76 19.81 7.25 -21.01
C TYR A 76 19.74 5.81 -21.55
N ARG A 77 20.80 5.33 -22.19
CA ARG A 77 20.90 3.92 -22.62
C ARG A 77 20.84 2.97 -21.43
N LEU A 78 21.52 3.28 -20.33
CA LEU A 78 21.49 2.48 -19.11
C LEU A 78 20.10 2.48 -18.45
N VAL A 79 19.42 3.62 -18.40
CA VAL A 79 18.00 3.69 -17.94
C VAL A 79 17.15 2.70 -18.74
N SER A 80 17.27 2.73 -20.07
CA SER A 80 16.51 1.82 -20.94
C SER A 80 16.89 0.36 -20.73
N GLN A 81 18.17 0.07 -20.54
CA GLN A 81 18.69 -1.26 -20.30
C GLN A 81 18.17 -1.83 -18.96
N TYR A 82 18.25 -1.08 -17.87
CA TYR A 82 17.70 -1.49 -16.58
C TYR A 82 16.18 -1.69 -16.62
N ALA A 83 15.45 -0.80 -17.31
CA ALA A 83 14.01 -0.95 -17.50
C ALA A 83 13.67 -2.24 -18.28
N LEU A 84 14.40 -2.54 -19.36
CA LEU A 84 14.19 -3.74 -20.15
C LEU A 84 14.48 -5.01 -19.33
N HIS A 85 15.63 -5.06 -18.65
CA HIS A 85 15.95 -6.21 -17.78
C HIS A 85 14.95 -6.37 -16.65
N PHE A 86 14.42 -5.28 -16.09
CA PHE A 86 13.36 -5.37 -15.09
C PHE A 86 12.09 -6.02 -15.65
N LEU A 87 11.65 -5.59 -16.83
CA LEU A 87 10.49 -6.19 -17.48
C LEU A 87 10.73 -7.65 -17.88
N ASP A 88 11.90 -7.97 -18.43
CA ASP A 88 12.24 -9.35 -18.82
C ASP A 88 12.35 -10.27 -17.61
N ALA A 89 12.96 -9.81 -16.52
CA ALA A 89 13.09 -10.59 -15.28
C ALA A 89 11.76 -10.93 -14.62
N PHE A 90 10.81 -9.96 -14.59
CA PHE A 90 9.57 -10.11 -13.80
C PHE A 90 8.30 -10.36 -14.63
N LEU A 91 8.33 -10.19 -15.95
CA LEU A 91 7.21 -10.53 -16.84
C LEU A 91 7.49 -11.79 -17.66
N LYS A 92 8.76 -12.14 -17.88
CA LYS A 92 9.14 -13.30 -18.68
C LYS A 92 9.95 -14.34 -17.88
N ASP A 93 10.17 -14.10 -16.59
CA ASP A 93 10.95 -14.94 -15.68
C ASP A 93 12.39 -15.22 -16.21
N ASP A 94 12.99 -14.21 -16.88
CA ASP A 94 14.32 -14.34 -17.48
C ASP A 94 15.43 -14.32 -16.38
N PRO A 95 16.13 -15.43 -16.14
CA PRO A 95 17.17 -15.51 -15.11
C PRO A 95 18.42 -14.68 -15.45
N ILE A 96 18.68 -14.41 -16.72
CA ILE A 96 19.83 -13.59 -17.16
C ILE A 96 19.52 -12.13 -16.83
N ALA A 97 18.31 -11.68 -17.13
CA ALA A 97 17.85 -10.35 -16.80
C ALA A 97 17.81 -10.13 -15.27
N LEU A 98 17.34 -11.12 -14.51
CA LEU A 98 17.35 -11.06 -13.05
C LEU A 98 18.77 -10.99 -12.48
N LYS A 99 19.71 -11.77 -13.05
CA LYS A 99 21.12 -11.71 -12.66
C LYS A 99 21.71 -10.33 -12.93
N PHE A 100 21.43 -9.72 -14.08
CA PHE A 100 21.88 -8.37 -14.41
C PHE A 100 21.41 -7.36 -13.36
N LEU A 101 20.14 -7.43 -12.96
CA LEU A 101 19.57 -6.55 -11.94
C LEU A 101 20.16 -6.72 -10.56
N ASN A 102 20.55 -7.94 -10.21
CA ASN A 102 21.11 -8.27 -8.88
C ASN A 102 22.63 -8.05 -8.77
N ASN A 103 23.31 -7.91 -9.89
CA ASN A 103 24.74 -7.62 -9.90
C ASN A 103 25.01 -6.19 -9.40
N ASP A 104 26.16 -6.00 -8.74
CA ASP A 104 26.74 -4.68 -8.60
C ASP A 104 26.95 -4.08 -10.00
N PRO A 105 26.67 -2.77 -10.25
CA PRO A 105 26.82 -2.16 -11.57
C PRO A 105 28.18 -2.38 -12.22
N SER A 106 29.26 -2.43 -11.43
CA SER A 106 30.61 -2.70 -11.93
C SER A 106 30.76 -4.10 -12.56
N GLN A 107 29.98 -5.08 -12.10
CA GLN A 107 29.95 -6.44 -12.69
C GLN A 107 29.25 -6.46 -14.05
N ASN A 108 28.43 -5.47 -14.32
CA ASN A 108 27.78 -5.24 -15.61
C ASN A 108 28.59 -4.29 -16.51
N GLY A 109 29.83 -3.94 -16.12
CA GLY A 109 30.73 -3.06 -16.89
C GLY A 109 30.37 -1.56 -16.77
N ILE A 110 29.61 -1.17 -15.75
CA ILE A 110 29.19 0.22 -15.51
C ILE A 110 30.18 0.87 -14.53
N GLU A 111 30.68 2.06 -14.88
CA GLU A 111 31.61 2.81 -14.04
C GLU A 111 30.92 3.31 -12.78
N ARG A 112 31.67 3.40 -11.67
CA ARG A 112 31.13 3.75 -10.34
C ARG A 112 30.58 5.18 -10.22
N ASP A 113 31.04 6.08 -11.10
CA ASP A 113 30.62 7.48 -11.14
C ASP A 113 29.39 7.72 -12.03
N VAL A 114 28.79 6.67 -12.58
CA VAL A 114 27.64 6.77 -13.48
C VAL A 114 26.32 6.66 -12.73
N LEU A 115 26.23 5.72 -11.76
CA LEU A 115 25.01 5.55 -10.98
C LEU A 115 25.28 4.99 -9.58
N ASP A 116 24.46 5.41 -8.61
CA ASP A 116 24.31 4.72 -7.34
C ASP A 116 23.25 3.62 -7.49
N TYR A 117 23.49 2.49 -6.87
CA TYR A 117 22.63 1.33 -6.90
C TYR A 117 22.33 0.82 -5.50
N GLN A 118 21.06 0.55 -5.27
CA GLN A 118 20.58 -0.14 -4.06
C GLN A 118 19.52 -1.16 -4.44
N ALA A 119 19.51 -2.30 -3.75
CA ALA A 119 18.48 -3.32 -3.87
C ALA A 119 18.03 -3.79 -2.50
N LYS A 120 16.75 -4.15 -2.40
CA LYS A 120 16.17 -4.80 -1.21
C LYS A 120 15.54 -6.12 -1.62
N GLU A 121 15.80 -7.15 -0.83
CA GLU A 121 15.02 -8.37 -0.89
C GLU A 121 13.68 -8.18 -0.15
N PRO A 122 12.61 -8.85 -0.60
CA PRO A 122 11.35 -8.82 0.10
C PRO A 122 11.50 -9.46 1.48
N GLN A 123 10.97 -8.80 2.50
CA GLN A 123 10.74 -9.44 3.78
C GLN A 123 9.55 -10.38 3.66
N GLU A 124 9.59 -11.50 4.37
CA GLU A 124 8.43 -12.38 4.45
C GLU A 124 7.21 -11.58 4.94
N LYS A 125 6.14 -11.66 4.16
CA LYS A 125 4.88 -11.08 4.56
C LYS A 125 4.27 -11.99 5.63
N GLY A 126 4.21 -11.49 6.85
CA GLY A 126 3.49 -12.17 7.91
C GLY A 126 2.03 -12.41 7.52
N PHE A 127 1.45 -13.48 8.04
CA PHE A 127 0.02 -13.74 7.89
C PHE A 127 -0.79 -12.61 8.51
N GLY A 128 -1.69 -12.01 7.73
CA GLY A 128 -2.38 -10.80 8.14
C GLY A 128 -3.87 -10.78 7.79
N PHE A 129 -4.47 -9.60 7.88
CA PHE A 129 -5.91 -9.41 7.63
C PHE A 129 -6.38 -9.91 6.26
N ASN A 130 -5.58 -9.70 5.20
CA ASN A 130 -5.98 -10.12 3.85
C ASN A 130 -6.03 -11.64 3.75
N ASP A 131 -5.03 -12.31 4.32
CA ASP A 131 -4.95 -13.78 4.33
C ASP A 131 -6.10 -14.37 5.15
N PHE A 132 -6.43 -13.74 6.30
CA PHE A 132 -7.65 -14.07 7.07
C PHE A 132 -8.92 -13.90 6.23
N ASN A 133 -9.05 -12.78 5.50
CA ASN A 133 -10.23 -12.50 4.70
C ASN A 133 -10.40 -13.49 3.55
N GLU A 134 -9.32 -13.92 2.89
CA GLU A 134 -9.35 -14.96 1.86
C GLU A 134 -9.89 -16.29 2.44
N LEU A 135 -9.34 -16.76 3.56
CA LEU A 135 -9.83 -17.97 4.23
C LEU A 135 -11.26 -17.83 4.76
N ALA A 136 -11.65 -16.65 5.24
CA ALA A 136 -13.01 -16.37 5.65
C ALA A 136 -14.00 -16.45 4.47
N ALA A 137 -13.61 -15.92 3.31
CA ALA A 137 -14.41 -15.96 2.09
C ALA A 137 -14.62 -17.39 1.57
N GLU A 138 -13.59 -18.25 1.62
CA GLU A 138 -13.68 -19.67 1.25
C GLU A 138 -14.72 -20.42 2.09
N GLN A 139 -14.94 -20.00 3.35
CA GLN A 139 -15.93 -20.54 4.26
C GLN A 139 -17.26 -19.77 4.28
N ASN A 140 -17.49 -18.90 3.28
CA ASN A 140 -18.66 -18.00 3.21
C ASN A 140 -18.84 -17.19 4.50
N TYR A 141 -17.74 -16.76 5.13
CA TYR A 141 -17.72 -16.03 6.40
C TYR A 141 -18.45 -16.72 7.54
N GLY A 142 -18.55 -18.06 7.50
CA GLY A 142 -19.12 -18.86 8.57
C GLY A 142 -18.13 -19.05 9.71
N ASN A 143 -18.65 -19.08 10.95
CA ASN A 143 -17.87 -19.41 12.17
C ASN A 143 -16.52 -18.69 12.34
N LEU A 144 -16.50 -17.39 12.06
CA LEU A 144 -15.29 -16.56 12.05
C LEU A 144 -14.53 -16.54 13.36
N ASN A 145 -15.23 -16.66 14.50
CA ASN A 145 -14.58 -16.75 15.81
C ASN A 145 -13.72 -18.01 15.96
N ALA A 146 -14.18 -19.14 15.43
CA ALA A 146 -13.39 -20.37 15.46
C ALA A 146 -12.22 -20.31 14.49
N LEU A 147 -12.43 -19.79 13.28
CA LEU A 147 -11.38 -19.54 12.31
C LEU A 147 -10.28 -18.66 12.91
N TYR A 148 -10.63 -17.50 13.47
CA TYR A 148 -9.66 -16.58 14.07
C TYR A 148 -8.87 -17.24 15.21
N LYS A 149 -9.55 -17.97 16.12
CA LYS A 149 -8.89 -18.69 17.20
C LYS A 149 -7.94 -19.79 16.71
N SER A 150 -8.26 -20.45 15.60
CA SER A 150 -7.37 -21.44 14.99
C SER A 150 -6.15 -20.78 14.41
N LEU A 151 -6.34 -19.70 13.64
CA LEU A 151 -5.25 -18.97 13.00
C LEU A 151 -4.30 -18.31 14.00
N LEU A 152 -4.79 -17.86 15.16
CA LEU A 152 -3.92 -17.33 16.22
C LEU A 152 -2.96 -18.38 16.81
N LYS A 153 -3.26 -19.66 16.71
CA LYS A 153 -2.32 -20.71 17.16
C LYS A 153 -1.14 -20.89 16.20
N GLU A 154 -1.39 -20.70 14.91
CA GLU A 154 -0.39 -20.83 13.85
C GLU A 154 0.32 -19.50 13.59
N HIS A 155 -0.41 -18.40 13.75
CA HIS A 155 0.03 -17.02 13.50
C HIS A 155 -0.26 -16.13 14.73
N PRO A 156 0.54 -16.23 15.81
CA PRO A 156 0.27 -15.50 17.06
C PRO A 156 0.26 -13.98 16.95
N THR A 157 0.85 -13.44 15.88
CA THR A 157 0.92 -12.00 15.57
C THR A 157 -0.22 -11.52 14.67
N LEU A 158 -1.20 -12.39 14.34
CA LEU A 158 -2.34 -12.00 13.53
C LEU A 158 -3.19 -10.95 14.24
N GLU A 159 -3.29 -9.79 13.63
CA GLU A 159 -4.18 -8.72 14.04
C GLU A 159 -5.28 -8.51 13.00
N LEU A 160 -6.50 -8.31 13.48
CA LEU A 160 -7.65 -7.95 12.65
C LEU A 160 -8.10 -6.52 13.04
N PRO A 161 -7.50 -5.46 12.47
CA PRO A 161 -7.77 -4.09 12.87
C PRO A 161 -9.25 -3.73 12.77
N GLU A 162 -9.77 -3.02 13.77
CA GLU A 162 -11.17 -2.59 13.87
C GLU A 162 -11.69 -1.96 12.58
N GLY A 163 -10.97 -0.96 12.04
CA GLY A 163 -11.36 -0.26 10.82
C GLY A 163 -11.44 -1.17 9.59
N LYS A 164 -10.56 -2.18 9.49
CA LYS A 164 -10.61 -3.15 8.39
C LYS A 164 -11.81 -4.08 8.50
N LEU A 165 -12.11 -4.57 9.71
CA LEU A 165 -13.31 -5.38 9.96
C LEU A 165 -14.59 -4.60 9.71
N ASN A 166 -14.66 -3.34 10.16
CA ASN A 166 -15.79 -2.46 9.90
C ASN A 166 -16.04 -2.27 8.40
N ASN A 167 -15.00 -1.92 7.65
CA ASN A 167 -15.10 -1.72 6.21
C ASN A 167 -15.51 -3.01 5.47
N LEU A 168 -14.94 -4.15 5.84
CA LEU A 168 -15.30 -5.44 5.26
C LEU A 168 -16.77 -5.78 5.56
N GLY A 169 -17.23 -5.60 6.80
CA GLY A 169 -18.61 -5.82 7.20
C GLY A 169 -19.58 -4.98 6.37
N LEU A 170 -19.32 -3.67 6.21
CA LEU A 170 -20.13 -2.78 5.39
C LEU A 170 -20.15 -3.18 3.92
N GLN A 171 -18.99 -3.50 3.32
CA GLN A 171 -18.90 -3.95 1.92
C GLN A 171 -19.74 -5.20 1.66
N LEU A 172 -19.74 -6.16 2.57
CA LEU A 172 -20.51 -7.39 2.45
C LEU A 172 -22.00 -7.16 2.68
N VAL A 173 -22.40 -6.34 3.66
CA VAL A 173 -23.81 -6.07 3.99
C VAL A 173 -24.54 -5.41 2.84
N PHE A 174 -23.94 -4.41 2.21
CA PHE A 174 -24.60 -3.66 1.13
C PHE A 174 -24.66 -4.42 -0.22
N ASN A 175 -24.11 -5.61 -0.29
CA ASN A 175 -24.32 -6.51 -1.40
C ASN A 175 -25.38 -7.57 -1.01
N PRO A 176 -26.57 -7.61 -1.65
CA PRO A 176 -27.66 -8.52 -1.27
C PRO A 176 -27.29 -10.00 -1.26
N LYS A 177 -26.25 -10.39 -2.01
CA LYS A 177 -25.79 -11.79 -2.07
C LYS A 177 -24.91 -12.18 -0.89
N THR A 178 -24.36 -11.22 -0.16
CA THR A 178 -23.38 -11.43 0.91
C THR A 178 -23.75 -10.72 2.22
N SER A 179 -24.95 -10.17 2.30
CA SER A 179 -25.37 -9.35 3.45
C SER A 179 -25.31 -10.09 4.78
N GLU A 180 -25.68 -11.37 4.83
CA GLU A 180 -25.54 -12.21 6.03
C GLU A 180 -24.05 -12.43 6.41
N HIS A 181 -23.17 -12.52 5.42
CA HIS A 181 -21.73 -12.62 5.66
C HIS A 181 -21.19 -11.38 6.38
N GLY A 182 -21.68 -10.18 6.01
CA GLY A 182 -21.32 -8.94 6.68
C GLY A 182 -21.74 -8.92 8.16
N ILE A 183 -22.91 -9.45 8.49
CA ILE A 183 -23.32 -9.64 9.91
C ILE A 183 -22.30 -10.52 10.65
N ASN A 184 -21.87 -11.63 10.06
CA ASN A 184 -20.89 -12.52 10.70
C ASN A 184 -19.56 -11.80 10.97
N VAL A 185 -19.13 -10.92 10.03
CA VAL A 185 -17.94 -10.08 10.24
C VAL A 185 -18.15 -9.10 11.39
N PHE A 186 -19.30 -8.44 11.49
CA PHE A 186 -19.59 -7.54 12.61
C PHE A 186 -19.70 -8.26 13.94
N LEU A 187 -20.23 -9.48 13.97
CA LEU A 187 -20.27 -10.29 15.19
C LEU A 187 -18.86 -10.66 15.66
N LEU A 188 -17.94 -11.00 14.75
CA LEU A 188 -16.54 -11.16 15.09
C LEU A 188 -15.94 -9.84 15.60
N ALA A 189 -16.15 -8.74 14.85
CA ALA A 189 -15.61 -7.43 15.17
C ALA A 189 -16.03 -6.94 16.57
N THR A 190 -17.32 -7.05 16.91
CA THR A 190 -17.84 -6.67 18.23
C THR A 190 -17.38 -7.61 19.36
N THR A 191 -16.99 -8.85 19.03
CA THR A 191 -16.35 -9.77 19.99
C THR A 191 -14.92 -9.35 20.29
N LEU A 192 -14.17 -8.92 19.26
CA LEU A 192 -12.77 -8.49 19.40
C LEU A 192 -12.66 -7.08 20.01
N TYR A 193 -13.60 -6.22 19.70
CA TYR A 193 -13.66 -4.82 20.12
C TYR A 193 -14.96 -4.50 20.86
N PRO A 194 -15.18 -5.08 22.04
CA PRO A 194 -16.46 -4.97 22.76
C PRO A 194 -16.80 -3.57 23.28
N ASN A 195 -15.83 -2.66 23.24
CA ASN A 195 -15.98 -1.28 23.66
C ASN A 195 -16.07 -0.28 22.48
N SER A 196 -16.16 -0.78 21.24
CA SER A 196 -16.31 0.10 20.07
C SER A 196 -17.78 0.45 19.83
N SER A 197 -18.16 1.66 20.19
CA SER A 197 -19.49 2.22 19.88
C SER A 197 -19.74 2.23 18.36
N ASN A 198 -18.71 2.51 17.56
CA ASN A 198 -18.78 2.54 16.10
C ASN A 198 -19.14 1.18 15.49
N LEU A 199 -18.56 0.10 15.99
CA LEU A 199 -18.89 -1.24 15.48
C LEU A 199 -20.31 -1.68 15.82
N PHE A 200 -20.82 -1.31 17.02
CA PHE A 200 -22.20 -1.60 17.37
C PHE A 200 -23.19 -0.74 16.56
N ASP A 201 -22.84 0.49 16.23
CA ASP A 201 -23.61 1.35 15.33
C ASP A 201 -23.68 0.75 13.91
N SER A 202 -22.53 0.36 13.36
CA SER A 202 -22.45 -0.28 12.04
C SER A 202 -23.21 -1.62 11.99
N LEU A 203 -23.13 -2.42 13.05
CA LEU A 203 -23.90 -3.67 13.19
C LEU A 203 -25.41 -3.38 13.23
N ALA A 204 -25.82 -2.31 13.89
CA ALA A 204 -27.23 -1.90 13.95
C ALA A 204 -27.76 -1.50 12.57
N GLU A 205 -27.00 -0.69 11.82
CA GLU A 205 -27.34 -0.34 10.43
C GLU A 205 -27.42 -1.59 9.53
N ALA A 206 -26.48 -2.55 9.75
CA ALA A 206 -26.49 -3.82 9.02
C ALA A 206 -27.77 -4.63 9.30
N TYR A 207 -28.21 -4.70 10.56
CA TYR A 207 -29.45 -5.36 10.90
C TYR A 207 -30.68 -4.64 10.33
N LEU A 208 -30.69 -3.29 10.31
CA LEU A 208 -31.77 -2.54 9.65
C LEU A 208 -31.85 -2.84 8.16
N PHE A 209 -30.71 -2.91 7.48
CA PHE A 209 -30.65 -3.25 6.06
C PHE A 209 -31.28 -4.62 5.77
N LEU A 210 -31.16 -5.57 6.70
CA LEU A 210 -31.75 -6.91 6.60
C LEU A 210 -33.20 -6.98 7.14
N GLY A 211 -33.77 -5.89 7.63
CA GLY A 211 -35.09 -5.87 8.22
C GLY A 211 -35.18 -6.45 9.64
N GLU A 212 -34.04 -6.73 10.28
CA GLU A 212 -33.92 -7.29 11.62
C GLU A 212 -34.03 -6.19 12.70
N THR A 213 -35.17 -5.51 12.75
CA THR A 213 -35.38 -4.29 13.53
C THR A 213 -35.06 -4.46 15.03
N ASP A 214 -35.46 -5.57 15.64
CA ASP A 214 -35.23 -5.79 17.08
C ASP A 214 -33.73 -5.88 17.41
N LYS A 215 -32.95 -6.57 16.56
CA LYS A 215 -31.49 -6.68 16.71
C LYS A 215 -30.81 -5.34 16.47
N ALA A 216 -31.31 -4.55 15.52
CA ALA A 216 -30.82 -3.20 15.27
C ALA A 216 -31.00 -2.30 16.49
N ILE A 217 -32.21 -2.30 17.11
CA ILE A 217 -32.49 -1.54 18.31
C ILE A 217 -31.55 -1.92 19.47
N MET A 218 -31.29 -3.23 19.64
CA MET A 218 -30.37 -3.68 20.68
C MET A 218 -28.94 -3.18 20.42
N SER A 219 -28.48 -3.22 19.17
CA SER A 219 -27.14 -2.79 18.80
C SER A 219 -26.98 -1.28 18.91
N PHE A 220 -27.97 -0.47 18.49
CA PHE A 220 -27.96 1.00 18.70
C PHE A 220 -27.94 1.37 20.17
N LYS A 221 -28.74 0.69 21.03
CA LYS A 221 -28.67 0.90 22.47
C LYS A 221 -27.28 0.61 23.02
N LYS A 222 -26.67 -0.49 22.58
CA LYS A 222 -25.30 -0.83 23.00
C LYS A 222 -24.29 0.21 22.54
N SER A 223 -24.45 0.75 21.33
CA SER A 223 -23.62 1.88 20.83
C SER A 223 -23.76 3.11 21.73
N LEU A 224 -24.99 3.46 22.16
CA LEU A 224 -25.23 4.59 23.07
C LEU A 224 -24.74 4.37 24.48
N ASP A 225 -24.77 3.13 24.98
CA ASP A 225 -24.19 2.78 26.29
C ASP A 225 -22.68 3.05 26.31
N LEU A 226 -22.00 2.84 25.16
CA LEU A 226 -20.57 3.07 24.97
C LEU A 226 -20.24 4.52 24.61
N ASN A 227 -21.08 5.18 23.82
CA ASN A 227 -20.95 6.57 23.45
C ASN A 227 -22.34 7.27 23.45
N PRO A 228 -22.74 7.88 24.57
CA PRO A 228 -24.04 8.57 24.67
C PRO A 228 -24.25 9.73 23.69
N GLN A 229 -23.19 10.18 23.01
CA GLN A 229 -23.24 11.26 22.02
C GLN A 229 -23.30 10.75 20.57
N ASN A 230 -23.48 9.44 20.34
CA ASN A 230 -23.65 8.92 19.00
C ASN A 230 -24.98 9.37 18.39
N GLN A 231 -24.94 10.48 17.62
CA GLN A 231 -26.11 11.10 17.04
C GLN A 231 -26.86 10.16 16.09
N ASN A 232 -26.13 9.34 15.30
CA ASN A 232 -26.78 8.38 14.40
C ASN A 232 -27.67 7.41 15.19
N ALA A 233 -27.14 6.81 16.26
CA ALA A 233 -27.92 5.87 17.07
C ALA A 233 -29.12 6.53 17.76
N ILE A 234 -29.01 7.80 18.18
CA ILE A 234 -30.13 8.57 18.75
C ILE A 234 -31.23 8.73 17.70
N ASP A 235 -30.89 9.26 16.54
CA ASP A 235 -31.85 9.57 15.47
C ASP A 235 -32.54 8.29 14.97
N ARG A 236 -31.79 7.19 14.83
CA ARG A 236 -32.32 5.88 14.40
C ARG A 236 -33.29 5.29 15.42
N LEU A 237 -32.98 5.33 16.70
CA LEU A 237 -33.88 4.83 17.74
C LEU A 237 -35.15 5.66 17.85
N GLU A 238 -35.09 6.98 17.59
CA GLU A 238 -36.29 7.82 17.53
C GLU A 238 -37.20 7.49 16.33
N GLN A 239 -36.58 7.21 15.16
CA GLN A 239 -37.31 6.78 13.97
C GLN A 239 -37.98 5.41 14.14
N LEU A 240 -37.36 4.48 14.84
CA LEU A 240 -37.83 3.10 15.05
C LEU A 240 -38.91 3.01 16.15
N ARG A 241 -39.14 4.06 16.91
CA ARG A 241 -40.24 4.14 17.92
C ARG A 241 -41.61 4.56 17.34
N LYS A 242 -41.61 5.08 16.12
CA LYS A 242 -42.82 5.54 15.41
C LYS A 242 -43.45 4.41 14.61
#